data_19b412ad31c1b0a5adfda47b179ee8ca
#
_entry.id   19b412ad31c1b0a5adfda47b179ee8ca
#
_cell.length_a   1.000
_cell.length_b   1.000
_cell.length_c   1.000
_cell.angle_alpha   90.00
_cell.angle_beta   90.00
_cell.angle_gamma   90.00
#
_symmetry.space_group_name_H-M   'P 1'
#
loop_
_entity.id
_entity.type
_entity.pdbx_description
1 polymer ?
#
loop_
_entity_poly.entity_id
_entity_poly.type
_entity_poly.pdbx_seq_one_letter_code
_entity_poly.pdbx_strand_id
1 'polypeptide(L)'
;MRAVLFAAVVLALLVRGTLLAAEPKEPTRTEFTRLIAHWDAYGDDDYLAFVEDAKPDVCQIGFYGGHFYSLAHTPQFKGYPAHFPVRGLKECGQWFTDRNAAIHTRGAKVVGHFNVSFLVGEPEGKDGPQGFFKFYRDLWDEKELGPKPVKDPLELLAKNADGTPMASKQYSIGQMREYTACLNNPHWRTVLKAWAKRGIERGVDGYIANYFYRHNCLCEHCQKGFRAYLSERFTADDLRKGFGIKDLATHTFTEIVGWHDPKQSTPFRREQLRWSQITCKEAFDEVFVKYAKSLKPGLMVAQWNHLGDFGQISGDERCLLPGELWGRDEDYLWYSTGGAACFTDLKEGVLGEGTLQARYIRGAFDDKPFTLGKYESTRIRVAIAELAANGGAPMGFYTRFKDPEARKEIVRYYQFMAKYDDLYRGNTSHAEVLLLFPRTAVHAGDVEAVADFRGRGQKALDSHALFGVLPDDLLTPATREKYKVFIEVTSHVIVVSGGLSAFTAPKTVRVSASKPAKGGEVTLHFVNYNRTEPKEPRSPGGGIKDEKPIAAEGVKADFVLPKDAKVKKVIVATPEEPDGVEVKFEVKDGRVKFDVPKFLVYAIARVVL
;
A
#
# COMPACT_ATOMS: atom_id res chain seq x y z
N MET A 1 -5.94 -11.59 -67.32
CA MET A 1 -6.13 -12.09 -65.95
C MET A 1 -5.15 -11.56 -64.88
N ARG A 2 -4.24 -10.65 -65.19
CA ARG A 2 -3.30 -10.06 -64.22
C ARG A 2 -3.67 -8.65 -63.73
N ALA A 3 -4.64 -8.00 -64.37
CA ALA A 3 -5.04 -6.63 -63.98
C ALA A 3 -6.20 -6.57 -62.96
N VAL A 4 -6.93 -7.65 -62.74
CA VAL A 4 -8.09 -7.66 -61.81
C VAL A 4 -7.63 -8.01 -60.38
N LEU A 5 -6.45 -8.66 -60.21
CA LEU A 5 -5.92 -8.97 -58.86
C LEU A 5 -5.28 -7.76 -58.13
N PHE A 6 -4.89 -6.71 -58.90
CA PHE A 6 -4.22 -5.55 -58.32
C PHE A 6 -5.25 -4.53 -57.73
N ALA A 7 -6.44 -4.46 -58.30
CA ALA A 7 -7.52 -3.57 -57.81
C ALA A 7 -8.17 -4.05 -56.50
N ALA A 8 -8.22 -5.39 -56.26
CA ALA A 8 -8.78 -5.96 -55.06
C ALA A 8 -7.86 -5.81 -53.81
N VAL A 9 -6.55 -5.76 -54.01
CA VAL A 9 -5.56 -5.61 -52.93
C VAL A 9 -5.45 -4.13 -52.50
N VAL A 10 -5.62 -3.19 -53.41
CA VAL A 10 -5.58 -1.74 -53.09
C VAL A 10 -6.89 -1.29 -52.41
N LEU A 11 -8.03 -1.91 -52.72
CA LEU A 11 -9.31 -1.61 -52.04
C LEU A 11 -9.37 -2.21 -50.62
N ALA A 12 -8.69 -3.33 -50.37
CA ALA A 12 -8.58 -3.92 -49.03
C ALA A 12 -7.63 -3.15 -48.10
N LEU A 13 -6.71 -2.34 -48.64
CA LEU A 13 -5.80 -1.49 -47.85
C LEU A 13 -6.39 -0.10 -47.56
N LEU A 14 -7.41 0.35 -48.29
CA LEU A 14 -8.08 1.64 -48.06
C LEU A 14 -9.27 1.58 -47.09
N VAL A 15 -9.77 0.39 -46.74
CA VAL A 15 -10.84 0.23 -45.74
C VAL A 15 -10.30 -0.07 -44.33
N ARG A 16 -8.97 -0.20 -44.14
CA ARG A 16 -8.32 -0.33 -42.82
C ARG A 16 -7.94 1.00 -42.15
N GLY A 17 -8.29 2.09 -42.73
CA GLY A 17 -7.92 3.40 -42.22
C GLY A 17 -9.13 4.22 -41.74
N THR A 18 -9.84 3.82 -40.68
CA THR A 18 -10.57 4.73 -39.76
C THR A 18 -11.49 3.93 -38.82
N LEU A 19 -10.94 2.99 -38.11
CA LEU A 19 -11.38 2.72 -36.75
C LEU A 19 -10.30 3.32 -35.86
N LEU A 20 -10.37 4.62 -35.64
CA LEU A 20 -9.82 5.25 -34.45
C LEU A 20 -10.52 4.55 -33.30
N ALA A 21 -9.91 3.48 -32.79
CA ALA A 21 -10.23 2.96 -31.48
C ALA A 21 -10.13 4.19 -30.56
N ALA A 22 -11.25 4.60 -29.97
CA ALA A 22 -11.22 5.58 -28.90
C ALA A 22 -10.14 5.10 -27.93
N GLU A 23 -9.15 5.95 -27.67
CA GLU A 23 -8.16 5.67 -26.63
C GLU A 23 -8.96 5.21 -25.41
N PRO A 24 -8.61 4.08 -24.80
CA PRO A 24 -9.28 3.66 -23.60
C PRO A 24 -9.15 4.82 -22.62
N LYS A 25 -10.29 5.43 -22.23
CA LYS A 25 -10.30 6.42 -21.16
C LYS A 25 -9.51 5.82 -20.01
N GLU A 26 -8.43 6.47 -19.62
CA GLU A 26 -7.71 6.06 -18.41
C GLU A 26 -8.75 5.88 -17.30
N PRO A 27 -8.74 4.75 -16.60
CA PRO A 27 -9.69 4.52 -15.54
C PRO A 27 -9.56 5.68 -14.55
N THR A 28 -10.68 6.35 -14.27
CA THR A 28 -10.71 7.47 -13.34
C THR A 28 -10.13 7.00 -12.02
N ARG A 29 -8.95 7.52 -11.64
CA ARG A 29 -8.30 7.20 -10.36
C ARG A 29 -9.28 7.50 -9.23
N THR A 30 -9.51 6.53 -8.35
CA THR A 30 -10.29 6.77 -7.13
C THR A 30 -9.38 7.45 -6.11
N GLU A 31 -9.40 8.77 -6.12
CA GLU A 31 -8.57 9.57 -5.23
C GLU A 31 -9.22 9.70 -3.85
N PHE A 32 -8.40 9.58 -2.82
CA PHE A 32 -8.78 9.84 -1.43
C PHE A 32 -7.58 10.47 -0.69
N THR A 33 -7.86 11.25 0.33
CA THR A 33 -6.84 11.97 1.10
C THR A 33 -6.80 11.55 2.56
N ARG A 34 -7.84 10.87 3.05
CA ARG A 34 -7.98 10.46 4.45
C ARG A 34 -8.57 9.05 4.52
N LEU A 35 -7.87 8.17 5.19
CA LEU A 35 -8.31 6.80 5.42
C LEU A 35 -8.28 6.52 6.93
N ILE A 36 -9.25 5.77 7.43
CA ILE A 36 -9.25 5.24 8.79
C ILE A 36 -9.21 3.72 8.72
N ALA A 37 -8.18 3.13 9.32
CA ALA A 37 -8.00 1.69 9.38
C ALA A 37 -8.02 1.22 10.84
N HIS A 38 -9.20 0.99 11.38
CA HIS A 38 -9.42 0.51 12.75
C HIS A 38 -9.98 -0.91 12.74
N TRP A 39 -9.10 -1.87 12.77
CA TRP A 39 -9.53 -3.28 12.71
C TRP A 39 -10.29 -3.73 13.94
N ASP A 40 -9.81 -3.34 15.10
CA ASP A 40 -10.34 -3.73 16.40
C ASP A 40 -11.48 -2.84 16.89
N ALA A 41 -11.66 -1.69 16.26
CA ALA A 41 -12.62 -0.70 16.70
C ALA A 41 -13.84 -0.56 15.79
N TYR A 42 -13.84 -1.19 14.63
CA TYR A 42 -14.92 -1.12 13.66
C TYR A 42 -16.29 -1.58 14.24
N GLY A 43 -16.26 -2.50 15.18
CA GLY A 43 -17.44 -3.01 15.88
C GLY A 43 -17.88 -2.18 17.09
N ASP A 44 -17.12 -1.18 17.50
CA ASP A 44 -17.41 -0.39 18.69
C ASP A 44 -18.55 0.61 18.44
N ASP A 45 -19.34 0.90 19.47
CA ASP A 45 -20.52 1.77 19.35
C ASP A 45 -20.15 3.22 19.02
N ASP A 46 -19.03 3.71 19.56
CA ASP A 46 -18.54 5.07 19.36
C ASP A 46 -17.74 5.26 18.06
N TYR A 47 -17.47 4.19 17.31
CA TYR A 47 -16.75 4.25 16.03
C TYR A 47 -17.44 5.13 15.00
N LEU A 48 -18.76 5.03 14.87
CA LEU A 48 -19.53 5.83 13.91
C LEU A 48 -19.49 7.32 14.24
N ALA A 49 -19.50 7.68 15.52
CA ALA A 49 -19.32 9.07 15.95
C ALA A 49 -17.92 9.58 15.62
N PHE A 50 -16.90 8.74 15.75
CA PHE A 50 -15.55 9.11 15.35
C PHE A 50 -15.43 9.31 13.82
N VAL A 51 -16.05 8.46 13.02
CA VAL A 51 -16.10 8.63 11.56
C VAL A 51 -16.77 9.94 11.17
N GLU A 52 -17.86 10.31 11.87
CA GLU A 52 -18.57 11.57 11.64
C GLU A 52 -17.69 12.79 11.96
N ASP A 53 -16.95 12.74 13.06
CA ASP A 53 -16.05 13.82 13.48
C ASP A 53 -14.83 13.96 12.55
N ALA A 54 -14.20 12.84 12.21
CA ALA A 54 -12.95 12.82 11.43
C ALA A 54 -13.18 13.00 9.92
N LYS A 55 -14.35 12.67 9.41
CA LYS A 55 -14.72 12.77 7.98
C LYS A 55 -13.69 12.12 7.03
N PRO A 56 -13.40 10.82 7.19
CA PRO A 56 -12.53 10.13 6.25
C PRO A 56 -13.21 9.94 4.89
N ASP A 57 -12.42 9.81 3.84
CA ASP A 57 -12.92 9.37 2.53
C ASP A 57 -13.16 7.85 2.50
N VAL A 58 -12.34 7.09 3.26
CA VAL A 58 -12.35 5.63 3.28
C VAL A 58 -12.24 5.12 4.71
N CYS A 59 -13.12 4.20 5.06
CA CYS A 59 -13.02 3.38 6.26
C CYS A 59 -12.57 1.97 5.87
N GLN A 60 -11.41 1.57 6.33
CA GLN A 60 -10.96 0.19 6.23
C GLN A 60 -11.53 -0.57 7.43
N ILE A 61 -12.42 -1.49 7.11
CA ILE A 61 -13.01 -2.37 8.10
C ILE A 61 -12.10 -3.58 8.36
N GLY A 62 -12.34 -4.24 9.45
CA GLY A 62 -11.56 -5.39 9.88
C GLY A 62 -11.52 -6.55 8.90
N PHE A 63 -11.04 -7.68 9.37
CA PHE A 63 -10.81 -8.85 8.52
C PHE A 63 -12.10 -9.42 7.95
N TYR A 64 -12.12 -9.54 6.63
CA TYR A 64 -13.12 -10.23 5.83
C TYR A 64 -12.48 -11.48 5.18
N GLY A 65 -13.22 -12.22 4.37
CA GLY A 65 -12.70 -13.43 3.70
C GLY A 65 -12.44 -14.58 4.67
N GLY A 66 -11.27 -15.20 4.58
CA GLY A 66 -10.98 -16.45 5.31
C GLY A 66 -11.27 -16.40 6.81
N HIS A 67 -10.80 -15.39 7.51
CA HIS A 67 -11.05 -15.27 8.96
C HIS A 67 -12.52 -14.97 9.29
N PHE A 68 -13.18 -14.10 8.55
CA PHE A 68 -14.59 -13.79 8.76
C PHE A 68 -15.45 -15.04 8.65
N TYR A 69 -15.30 -15.78 7.56
CA TYR A 69 -16.09 -17.01 7.36
C TYR A 69 -15.69 -18.16 8.29
N SER A 70 -14.43 -18.23 8.72
CA SER A 70 -14.00 -19.22 9.71
C SER A 70 -14.64 -18.99 11.08
N LEU A 71 -14.87 -17.76 11.48
CA LEU A 71 -15.29 -17.42 12.84
C LEU A 71 -16.75 -16.97 12.94
N ALA A 72 -17.41 -16.69 11.83
CA ALA A 72 -18.76 -16.09 11.81
C ALA A 72 -19.84 -16.89 12.56
N HIS A 73 -19.62 -18.17 12.79
CA HIS A 73 -20.54 -19.05 13.54
C HIS A 73 -20.11 -19.31 14.99
N THR A 74 -18.99 -18.74 15.45
CA THR A 74 -18.44 -18.99 16.79
C THR A 74 -18.73 -17.84 17.74
N PRO A 75 -19.75 -17.96 18.63
CA PRO A 75 -20.19 -16.85 19.48
C PRO A 75 -19.15 -16.41 20.52
N GLN A 76 -18.22 -17.29 20.91
CA GLN A 76 -17.14 -16.98 21.85
C GLN A 76 -16.07 -16.04 21.30
N PHE A 77 -15.99 -15.88 19.99
CA PHE A 77 -15.04 -14.98 19.35
C PHE A 77 -15.75 -13.73 18.84
N LYS A 78 -15.27 -12.56 19.27
CA LYS A 78 -15.80 -11.27 18.82
C LYS A 78 -15.27 -10.81 17.47
N GLY A 79 -14.72 -11.76 16.68
CA GLY A 79 -14.05 -11.52 15.44
C GLY A 79 -12.53 -11.40 15.61
N TYR A 80 -11.77 -11.89 14.65
CA TYR A 80 -10.32 -11.81 14.64
C TYR A 80 -9.82 -11.19 13.33
N PRO A 81 -8.89 -10.29 13.50
CA PRO A 81 -8.52 -9.46 14.66
C PRO A 81 -9.43 -8.24 14.79
N ALA A 82 -10.52 -8.24 14.08
CA ALA A 82 -11.40 -7.10 13.91
C ALA A 82 -12.48 -6.97 14.97
N HIS A 83 -12.53 -7.87 15.92
CA HIS A 83 -13.56 -7.88 16.96
C HIS A 83 -15.00 -7.84 16.42
N PHE A 84 -15.24 -8.52 15.30
CA PHE A 84 -16.61 -8.68 14.80
C PHE A 84 -17.50 -9.35 15.85
N PRO A 85 -18.75 -8.93 15.99
CA PRO A 85 -19.70 -9.68 16.78
C PRO A 85 -20.01 -11.01 16.06
N VAL A 86 -19.39 -12.07 16.55
CA VAL A 86 -19.54 -13.40 15.97
C VAL A 86 -20.63 -14.12 16.71
N ARG A 87 -21.82 -14.20 16.13
CA ARG A 87 -22.98 -14.89 16.70
C ARG A 87 -23.42 -16.06 15.86
N GLY A 88 -23.81 -15.78 14.65
CA GLY A 88 -24.15 -16.69 13.60
C GLY A 88 -23.90 -16.05 12.26
N LEU A 89 -23.76 -16.81 11.18
CA LEU A 89 -23.40 -16.25 9.87
C LEU A 89 -24.42 -15.20 9.39
N LYS A 90 -25.72 -15.46 9.56
CA LYS A 90 -26.78 -14.53 9.14
C LYS A 90 -26.80 -13.25 9.97
N GLU A 91 -26.69 -13.36 11.27
CA GLU A 91 -26.65 -12.22 12.19
C GLU A 91 -25.39 -11.36 11.93
N CYS A 92 -24.24 -11.99 11.77
CA CYS A 92 -23.02 -11.30 11.38
C CYS A 92 -23.16 -10.61 10.02
N GLY A 93 -23.77 -11.27 9.06
CA GLY A 93 -24.00 -10.73 7.73
C GLY A 93 -24.90 -9.49 7.76
N GLN A 94 -26.01 -9.51 8.49
CA GLN A 94 -26.90 -8.36 8.62
C GLN A 94 -26.23 -7.22 9.36
N TRP A 95 -25.60 -7.50 10.50
CA TRP A 95 -24.84 -6.49 11.25
C TRP A 95 -23.78 -5.82 10.38
N PHE A 96 -23.06 -6.61 9.56
CA PHE A 96 -22.05 -6.10 8.65
C PHE A 96 -22.65 -5.17 7.59
N THR A 97 -23.80 -5.55 7.01
CA THR A 97 -24.54 -4.72 6.06
C THR A 97 -24.97 -3.40 6.68
N ASP A 98 -25.56 -3.44 7.88
CA ASP A 98 -26.07 -2.26 8.56
C ASP A 98 -24.93 -1.32 8.97
N ARG A 99 -23.79 -1.87 9.40
CA ARG A 99 -22.60 -1.09 9.74
C ARG A 99 -22.00 -0.39 8.52
N ASN A 100 -21.91 -1.08 7.39
CA ASN A 100 -21.43 -0.50 6.13
C ASN A 100 -22.38 0.60 5.65
N ALA A 101 -23.68 0.39 5.69
CA ALA A 101 -24.67 1.41 5.36
C ALA A 101 -24.54 2.64 6.26
N ALA A 102 -24.33 2.46 7.56
CA ALA A 102 -24.13 3.55 8.51
C ALA A 102 -22.86 4.37 8.25
N ILE A 103 -21.80 3.75 7.71
CA ILE A 103 -20.59 4.44 7.28
C ILE A 103 -20.85 5.23 5.99
N HIS A 104 -21.59 4.65 5.04
CA HIS A 104 -21.99 5.34 3.80
C HIS A 104 -22.81 6.60 4.07
N THR A 105 -23.72 6.57 5.03
CA THR A 105 -24.50 7.78 5.40
C THR A 105 -23.63 8.92 5.93
N ARG A 106 -22.39 8.63 6.32
CA ARG A 106 -21.37 9.62 6.75
C ARG A 106 -20.42 10.03 5.62
N GLY A 107 -20.72 9.60 4.39
CA GLY A 107 -19.97 9.99 3.19
C GLY A 107 -18.66 9.23 2.95
N ALA A 108 -18.35 8.21 3.75
CA ALA A 108 -17.15 7.41 3.58
C ALA A 108 -17.41 6.12 2.81
N LYS A 109 -16.44 5.68 2.01
CA LYS A 109 -16.42 4.35 1.39
C LYS A 109 -15.94 3.31 2.38
N VAL A 110 -16.36 2.06 2.18
CA VAL A 110 -15.98 0.93 3.02
C VAL A 110 -15.07 -0.01 2.24
N VAL A 111 -13.86 -0.23 2.76
CA VAL A 111 -12.90 -1.16 2.16
C VAL A 111 -12.62 -2.31 3.12
N GLY A 112 -12.86 -3.54 2.68
CA GLY A 112 -12.65 -4.74 3.49
C GLY A 112 -11.20 -5.23 3.44
N HIS A 113 -10.61 -5.52 4.59
CA HIS A 113 -9.34 -6.23 4.66
C HIS A 113 -9.59 -7.71 4.38
N PHE A 114 -9.34 -8.13 3.16
CA PHE A 114 -9.67 -9.47 2.68
C PHE A 114 -8.51 -10.43 2.89
N ASN A 115 -8.67 -11.37 3.83
CA ASN A 115 -7.73 -12.47 4.00
C ASN A 115 -7.99 -13.53 2.93
N VAL A 116 -7.01 -13.77 2.08
CA VAL A 116 -7.17 -14.61 0.87
C VAL A 116 -6.71 -16.04 1.04
N SER A 117 -5.89 -16.37 2.03
CA SER A 117 -5.32 -17.71 2.14
C SER A 117 -5.41 -18.34 3.52
N PHE A 118 -5.46 -17.56 4.60
CA PHE A 118 -5.50 -18.13 5.95
C PHE A 118 -6.91 -18.42 6.43
N LEU A 119 -7.07 -19.62 6.97
CA LEU A 119 -8.31 -20.19 7.50
C LEU A 119 -8.06 -20.70 8.90
N VAL A 120 -8.96 -20.42 9.82
CA VAL A 120 -8.87 -20.92 11.20
C VAL A 120 -9.88 -22.03 11.42
N GLY A 121 -9.45 -23.15 11.97
CA GLY A 121 -10.36 -24.26 12.23
C GLY A 121 -9.67 -25.56 12.65
N GLU A 122 -10.51 -26.53 12.96
CA GLU A 122 -10.11 -27.93 13.16
C GLU A 122 -11.05 -28.82 12.34
N PRO A 123 -10.53 -29.67 11.45
CA PRO A 123 -11.36 -30.58 10.65
C PRO A 123 -12.03 -31.67 11.50
N GLU A 124 -11.38 -32.08 12.57
CA GLU A 124 -11.81 -33.13 13.47
C GLU A 124 -11.57 -32.66 14.92
N GLY A 125 -12.45 -31.81 15.42
CA GLY A 125 -12.46 -31.42 16.82
C GLY A 125 -13.22 -32.43 17.71
N LYS A 126 -13.04 -32.38 19.04
CA LYS A 126 -13.71 -33.26 20.00
C LYS A 126 -15.25 -33.28 19.81
N ASP A 127 -15.82 -32.13 19.44
CA ASP A 127 -17.27 -31.95 19.25
C ASP A 127 -17.62 -31.75 17.75
N GLY A 128 -16.82 -32.31 16.83
CA GLY A 128 -16.95 -32.18 15.41
C GLY A 128 -16.07 -31.06 14.80
N PRO A 129 -16.25 -30.73 13.51
CA PRO A 129 -15.46 -29.73 12.85
C PRO A 129 -15.68 -28.33 13.45
N GLN A 130 -14.63 -27.53 13.48
CA GLN A 130 -14.65 -26.18 14.01
C GLN A 130 -14.12 -25.17 12.98
N GLY A 131 -14.43 -23.89 13.17
CA GLY A 131 -13.94 -22.80 12.32
C GLY A 131 -14.39 -22.95 10.88
N PHE A 132 -13.46 -22.80 9.95
CA PHE A 132 -13.71 -22.92 8.51
C PHE A 132 -14.33 -24.26 8.12
N PHE A 133 -13.89 -25.35 8.73
CA PHE A 133 -14.40 -26.68 8.39
C PHE A 133 -15.87 -26.86 8.76
N LYS A 134 -16.28 -26.32 9.90
CA LYS A 134 -17.70 -26.29 10.30
C LYS A 134 -18.51 -25.39 9.38
N PHE A 135 -18.00 -24.18 9.08
CA PHE A 135 -18.65 -23.29 8.12
C PHE A 135 -18.86 -23.99 6.78
N TYR A 136 -17.81 -24.60 6.24
CA TYR A 136 -17.88 -25.23 4.92
C TYR A 136 -18.82 -26.42 4.89
N ARG A 137 -18.78 -27.30 5.90
CA ARG A 137 -19.61 -28.51 5.96
C ARG A 137 -21.08 -28.21 6.25
N ASP A 138 -21.34 -27.36 7.26
CA ASP A 138 -22.66 -27.26 7.89
C ASP A 138 -23.39 -25.94 7.59
N LEU A 139 -22.65 -24.86 7.30
CA LEU A 139 -23.18 -23.50 7.23
C LEU A 139 -23.04 -22.85 5.84
N TRP A 140 -22.46 -23.53 4.89
CA TRP A 140 -22.39 -23.04 3.51
C TRP A 140 -23.77 -22.98 2.90
N ASP A 141 -24.25 -21.78 2.63
CA ASP A 141 -25.53 -21.55 1.98
C ASP A 141 -25.33 -21.41 0.45
N GLU A 142 -25.75 -22.42 -0.30
CA GLU A 142 -25.59 -22.43 -1.76
C GLU A 142 -26.42 -21.35 -2.47
N LYS A 143 -27.47 -20.83 -1.86
CA LYS A 143 -28.23 -19.71 -2.41
C LYS A 143 -27.44 -18.40 -2.35
N GLU A 144 -26.63 -18.25 -1.32
CA GLU A 144 -25.80 -17.05 -1.12
C GLU A 144 -24.42 -17.16 -1.78
N LEU A 145 -23.80 -18.33 -1.71
CA LEU A 145 -22.40 -18.54 -2.09
C LEU A 145 -22.23 -19.37 -3.37
N GLY A 146 -23.31 -19.90 -3.91
CA GLY A 146 -23.27 -20.86 -5.02
C GLY A 146 -22.91 -22.29 -4.56
N PRO A 147 -22.84 -23.25 -5.47
CA PRO A 147 -22.55 -24.64 -5.14
C PRO A 147 -21.15 -24.78 -4.55
N LYS A 148 -21.00 -25.73 -3.61
CA LYS A 148 -19.70 -26.08 -3.03
C LYS A 148 -18.75 -26.56 -4.15
N PRO A 149 -17.57 -25.95 -4.30
CA PRO A 149 -16.67 -26.31 -5.40
C PRO A 149 -16.00 -27.69 -5.20
N VAL A 150 -15.92 -28.19 -3.96
CA VAL A 150 -15.39 -29.52 -3.60
C VAL A 150 -16.24 -30.11 -2.48
N LYS A 151 -16.21 -31.44 -2.34
CA LYS A 151 -16.92 -32.12 -1.23
C LYS A 151 -16.14 -32.01 0.08
N ASP A 152 -14.84 -32.24 0.03
CA ASP A 152 -13.96 -32.18 1.20
C ASP A 152 -13.16 -30.87 1.20
N PRO A 153 -13.34 -29.97 2.17
CA PRO A 153 -12.60 -28.72 2.27
C PRO A 153 -11.07 -28.90 2.42
N LEU A 154 -10.59 -30.08 2.79
CA LEU A 154 -9.15 -30.37 2.81
C LEU A 154 -8.50 -30.35 1.43
N GLU A 155 -9.29 -30.53 0.37
CA GLU A 155 -8.83 -30.40 -1.02
C GLU A 155 -8.45 -28.96 -1.40
N LEU A 156 -8.97 -27.96 -0.69
CA LEU A 156 -8.70 -26.54 -0.92
C LEU A 156 -7.35 -26.09 -0.36
N LEU A 157 -6.75 -26.88 0.54
CA LEU A 157 -5.61 -26.46 1.33
C LEU A 157 -4.27 -26.65 0.60
N ALA A 158 -3.34 -25.77 0.92
CA ALA A 158 -1.95 -25.94 0.58
C ALA A 158 -1.36 -27.19 1.25
N LYS A 159 -0.41 -27.85 0.59
CA LYS A 159 0.16 -29.12 1.03
C LYS A 159 1.66 -29.02 1.28
N ASN A 160 2.10 -29.72 2.32
CA ASN A 160 3.50 -30.03 2.58
C ASN A 160 4.03 -31.10 1.60
N ALA A 161 5.34 -31.40 1.67
CA ALA A 161 5.98 -32.40 0.82
C ALA A 161 5.44 -33.83 1.05
N ASP A 162 4.95 -34.13 2.24
CA ASP A 162 4.32 -35.40 2.62
C ASP A 162 2.83 -35.48 2.25
N GLY A 163 2.29 -34.45 1.61
CA GLY A 163 0.88 -34.35 1.22
C GLY A 163 -0.06 -33.90 2.34
N THR A 164 0.43 -33.67 3.56
CA THR A 164 -0.39 -33.15 4.65
C THR A 164 -0.77 -31.68 4.43
N PRO A 165 -1.94 -31.24 4.92
CA PRO A 165 -2.31 -29.83 4.88
C PRO A 165 -1.31 -28.94 5.64
N MET A 166 -0.97 -27.79 5.04
CA MET A 166 -0.16 -26.79 5.74
C MET A 166 -0.97 -26.11 6.84
N ALA A 167 -0.49 -26.24 8.07
CA ALA A 167 -1.11 -25.66 9.26
C ALA A 167 -0.06 -25.08 10.21
N SER A 168 -0.42 -24.00 10.90
CA SER A 168 0.40 -23.33 11.88
C SER A 168 -0.34 -23.17 13.20
N LYS A 169 0.42 -23.13 14.31
CA LYS A 169 -0.09 -22.73 15.63
C LYS A 169 0.23 -21.27 15.96
N GLN A 170 0.97 -20.58 15.10
CA GLN A 170 1.46 -19.23 15.37
C GLN A 170 0.33 -18.22 15.57
N TYR A 171 -0.72 -18.33 14.76
CA TYR A 171 -1.92 -17.49 14.84
C TYR A 171 -3.16 -18.30 15.19
N SER A 172 -3.00 -19.27 16.10
CA SER A 172 -4.12 -20.07 16.58
C SER A 172 -5.16 -19.19 17.30
N ILE A 173 -6.44 -19.45 17.04
CA ILE A 173 -7.55 -18.75 17.68
C ILE A 173 -8.39 -19.76 18.44
N GLY A 174 -8.50 -19.58 19.76
CA GLY A 174 -9.26 -20.49 20.60
C GLY A 174 -8.81 -21.96 20.48
N GLN A 175 -7.51 -22.18 20.37
CA GLN A 175 -6.86 -23.48 20.15
C GLN A 175 -7.04 -24.09 18.75
N MET A 176 -7.81 -23.44 17.86
CA MET A 176 -7.91 -23.86 16.46
C MET A 176 -6.64 -23.44 15.70
N ARG A 177 -6.13 -24.35 14.86
CA ARG A 177 -4.98 -24.06 14.02
C ARG A 177 -5.35 -23.13 12.87
N GLU A 178 -4.35 -22.39 12.39
CA GLU A 178 -4.44 -21.67 11.13
C GLU A 178 -3.95 -22.57 10.00
N TYR A 179 -4.78 -22.74 8.99
CA TYR A 179 -4.49 -23.45 7.75
C TYR A 179 -4.26 -22.47 6.62
N THR A 180 -3.47 -22.87 5.63
CA THR A 180 -3.27 -22.09 4.40
C THR A 180 -4.02 -22.74 3.25
N ALA A 181 -4.84 -21.98 2.54
CA ALA A 181 -5.46 -22.44 1.30
C ALA A 181 -4.52 -22.21 0.09
N CYS A 182 -4.66 -23.03 -0.95
CA CYS A 182 -3.82 -22.94 -2.13
C CYS A 182 -4.38 -21.96 -3.15
N LEU A 183 -3.67 -20.85 -3.42
CA LEU A 183 -4.06 -19.85 -4.41
C LEU A 183 -4.02 -20.36 -5.86
N ASN A 184 -3.29 -21.45 -6.13
CA ASN A 184 -3.26 -22.09 -7.45
C ASN A 184 -4.39 -23.11 -7.65
N ASN A 185 -5.15 -23.40 -6.59
CA ASN A 185 -6.30 -24.28 -6.68
C ASN A 185 -7.51 -23.49 -7.25
N PRO A 186 -8.05 -23.87 -8.42
CA PRO A 186 -9.18 -23.16 -9.03
C PRO A 186 -10.45 -23.21 -8.18
N HIS A 187 -10.64 -24.28 -7.40
CA HIS A 187 -11.76 -24.41 -6.48
C HIS A 187 -11.67 -23.39 -5.34
N TRP A 188 -10.45 -23.13 -4.85
CA TRP A 188 -10.25 -22.08 -3.86
C TRP A 188 -10.54 -20.68 -4.42
N ARG A 189 -10.11 -20.39 -5.64
CA ARG A 189 -10.44 -19.13 -6.32
C ARG A 189 -11.96 -18.96 -6.48
N THR A 190 -12.71 -20.06 -6.67
CA THR A 190 -14.19 -20.03 -6.68
C THR A 190 -14.75 -19.61 -5.33
N VAL A 191 -14.21 -20.11 -4.21
CA VAL A 191 -14.58 -19.69 -2.85
C VAL A 191 -14.30 -18.20 -2.65
N LEU A 192 -13.11 -17.73 -3.03
CA LEU A 192 -12.74 -16.31 -2.91
C LEU A 192 -13.69 -15.40 -3.71
N LYS A 193 -14.07 -15.80 -4.93
CA LYS A 193 -15.05 -15.07 -5.75
C LYS A 193 -16.41 -14.99 -5.09
N ALA A 194 -16.89 -16.09 -4.50
CA ALA A 194 -18.16 -16.11 -3.79
C ALA A 194 -18.14 -15.16 -2.58
N TRP A 195 -17.07 -15.15 -1.82
CA TRP A 195 -16.92 -14.23 -0.68
C TRP A 195 -16.79 -12.77 -1.12
N ALA A 196 -16.03 -12.49 -2.18
CA ALA A 196 -15.90 -11.14 -2.72
C ALA A 196 -17.26 -10.61 -3.20
N LYS A 197 -18.03 -11.41 -3.94
CA LYS A 197 -19.39 -11.08 -4.35
C LYS A 197 -20.26 -10.74 -3.14
N ARG A 198 -20.23 -11.59 -2.12
CA ARG A 198 -21.07 -11.40 -0.94
C ARG A 198 -20.71 -10.15 -0.13
N GLY A 199 -19.45 -9.79 -0.05
CA GLY A 199 -19.03 -8.53 0.57
C GLY A 199 -19.54 -7.31 -0.21
N ILE A 200 -19.48 -7.34 -1.53
CA ILE A 200 -20.02 -6.28 -2.40
C ILE A 200 -21.54 -6.12 -2.18
N GLU A 201 -22.28 -7.21 -2.16
CA GLU A 201 -23.72 -7.22 -1.90
C GLU A 201 -24.08 -6.67 -0.51
N ARG A 202 -23.16 -6.78 0.45
CA ARG A 202 -23.28 -6.25 1.81
C ARG A 202 -22.70 -4.84 2.00
N GLY A 203 -22.41 -4.14 0.90
CA GLY A 203 -22.02 -2.72 0.94
C GLY A 203 -20.52 -2.44 0.94
N VAL A 204 -19.65 -3.42 0.66
CA VAL A 204 -18.23 -3.17 0.52
C VAL A 204 -17.94 -2.44 -0.81
N ASP A 205 -17.12 -1.38 -0.75
CA ASP A 205 -16.71 -0.57 -1.90
C ASP A 205 -15.32 -0.95 -2.42
N GLY A 206 -14.64 -1.84 -1.73
CA GLY A 206 -13.30 -2.25 -2.13
C GLY A 206 -12.69 -3.30 -1.21
N TYR A 207 -11.53 -3.80 -1.62
CA TYR A 207 -10.79 -4.81 -0.87
C TYR A 207 -9.31 -4.48 -0.80
N ILE A 208 -8.72 -4.74 0.36
CA ILE A 208 -7.28 -4.89 0.52
C ILE A 208 -7.00 -6.37 0.65
N ALA A 209 -6.48 -6.97 -0.40
CA ALA A 209 -6.14 -8.39 -0.41
C ALA A 209 -4.83 -8.63 0.35
N ASN A 210 -4.88 -9.46 1.39
CA ASN A 210 -3.74 -9.77 2.22
C ASN A 210 -3.35 -11.24 2.09
N TYR A 211 -2.07 -11.54 2.33
CA TYR A 211 -1.46 -12.87 2.29
C TYR A 211 -1.30 -13.49 0.90
N PHE A 212 -1.22 -12.68 -0.15
CA PHE A 212 -0.80 -13.13 -1.48
C PHE A 212 0.71 -13.41 -1.59
N TYR A 213 1.49 -12.88 -0.70
CA TYR A 213 2.94 -12.85 -0.77
C TYR A 213 3.61 -14.08 -0.13
N ARG A 214 2.86 -15.00 0.42
CA ARG A 214 3.39 -16.22 1.06
C ARG A 214 2.73 -17.44 0.47
N HIS A 215 3.11 -17.75 -0.77
CA HIS A 215 2.60 -18.95 -1.41
C HIS A 215 3.70 -20.00 -1.49
N ASN A 216 3.63 -20.98 -0.59
CA ASN A 216 4.55 -22.08 -0.47
C ASN A 216 3.73 -23.38 -0.39
N CYS A 217 3.47 -24.01 -1.53
CA CYS A 217 2.57 -25.15 -1.62
C CYS A 217 3.10 -26.20 -2.58
N LEU A 218 2.97 -27.46 -2.19
CA LEU A 218 3.41 -28.61 -2.97
C LEU A 218 2.25 -29.51 -3.45
N CYS A 219 1.02 -28.98 -3.46
CA CYS A 219 -0.12 -29.71 -4.01
C CYS A 219 0.02 -29.96 -5.53
N GLU A 220 -0.84 -30.78 -6.06
CA GLU A 220 -0.83 -31.15 -7.50
C GLU A 220 -0.87 -29.93 -8.42
N HIS A 221 -1.72 -28.93 -8.11
CA HIS A 221 -1.80 -27.70 -8.90
C HIS A 221 -0.47 -26.94 -8.94
N CYS A 222 0.22 -26.85 -7.80
CA CYS A 222 1.50 -26.18 -7.69
C CYS A 222 2.63 -26.95 -8.39
N GLN A 223 2.68 -28.27 -8.21
CA GLN A 223 3.64 -29.14 -8.90
C GLN A 223 3.49 -29.02 -10.44
N LYS A 224 2.26 -29.10 -10.93
CA LYS A 224 1.97 -28.99 -12.36
C LYS A 224 2.28 -27.60 -12.91
N GLY A 225 1.84 -26.55 -12.20
CA GLY A 225 2.04 -25.16 -12.62
C GLY A 225 3.52 -24.78 -12.68
N PHE A 226 4.29 -25.16 -11.67
CA PHE A 226 5.73 -24.86 -11.67
C PHE A 226 6.50 -25.63 -12.74
N ARG A 227 6.12 -26.89 -13.01
CA ARG A 227 6.68 -27.63 -14.17
C ARG A 227 6.40 -26.92 -15.49
N ALA A 228 5.16 -26.48 -15.71
CA ALA A 228 4.78 -25.74 -16.92
C ALA A 228 5.62 -24.46 -17.07
N TYR A 229 5.70 -23.65 -16.01
CA TYR A 229 6.52 -22.43 -15.96
C TYR A 229 7.99 -22.69 -16.34
N LEU A 230 8.61 -23.73 -15.77
CA LEU A 230 10.00 -24.06 -16.07
C LEU A 230 10.18 -24.54 -17.52
N SER A 231 9.22 -25.31 -18.07
CA SER A 231 9.28 -25.81 -19.45
C SER A 231 9.18 -24.71 -20.50
N GLU A 232 8.50 -23.60 -20.18
CA GLU A 232 8.37 -22.43 -21.07
C GLU A 232 9.63 -21.56 -21.09
N ARG A 233 10.44 -21.60 -20.04
CA ARG A 233 11.58 -20.70 -19.84
C ARG A 233 12.93 -21.32 -20.08
N PHE A 234 13.06 -22.62 -19.92
CA PHE A 234 14.34 -23.30 -19.90
C PHE A 234 14.33 -24.54 -20.81
N THR A 235 15.43 -24.76 -21.50
CA THR A 235 15.65 -25.99 -22.22
C THR A 235 15.94 -27.16 -21.26
N ALA A 236 15.81 -28.39 -21.73
CA ALA A 236 16.16 -29.58 -20.92
C ALA A 236 17.63 -29.57 -20.46
N ASP A 237 18.50 -28.96 -21.26
CA ASP A 237 19.94 -28.86 -20.96
C ASP A 237 20.17 -27.79 -19.85
N ASP A 238 19.45 -26.65 -19.90
CA ASP A 238 19.49 -25.62 -18.85
C ASP A 238 18.99 -26.17 -17.52
N LEU A 239 17.89 -26.91 -17.54
CA LEU A 239 17.31 -27.52 -16.35
C LEU A 239 18.28 -28.54 -15.71
N ARG A 240 18.93 -29.37 -16.56
CA ARG A 240 19.88 -30.36 -16.08
C ARG A 240 21.14 -29.70 -15.50
N LYS A 241 21.76 -28.77 -16.25
CA LYS A 241 23.02 -28.13 -15.86
C LYS A 241 22.84 -27.08 -14.76
N GLY A 242 21.79 -26.25 -14.87
CA GLY A 242 21.56 -25.12 -13.98
C GLY A 242 20.85 -25.50 -12.68
N PHE A 243 19.90 -26.44 -12.73
CA PHE A 243 19.03 -26.78 -11.61
C PHE A 243 19.08 -28.25 -11.18
N GLY A 244 19.87 -29.09 -11.85
CA GLY A 244 20.01 -30.51 -11.51
C GLY A 244 18.77 -31.36 -11.84
N ILE A 245 17.83 -30.83 -12.63
CA ILE A 245 16.59 -31.50 -13.01
C ILE A 245 16.87 -32.37 -14.27
N LYS A 246 16.91 -33.69 -14.11
CA LYS A 246 17.21 -34.64 -15.20
C LYS A 246 16.03 -34.78 -16.16
N ASP A 247 14.83 -34.91 -15.63
CA ASP A 247 13.59 -35.05 -16.39
C ASP A 247 12.50 -34.26 -15.70
N LEU A 248 12.06 -33.17 -16.31
CA LEU A 248 11.07 -32.28 -15.75
C LEU A 248 9.68 -32.91 -15.65
N ALA A 249 9.32 -33.80 -16.57
CA ALA A 249 8.00 -34.43 -16.63
C ALA A 249 7.71 -35.27 -15.37
N THR A 250 8.75 -35.97 -14.90
CA THR A 250 8.67 -36.87 -13.73
C THR A 250 9.20 -36.22 -12.45
N HIS A 251 9.84 -35.05 -12.54
CA HIS A 251 10.43 -34.39 -11.38
C HIS A 251 9.37 -33.96 -10.37
N THR A 252 9.55 -34.35 -9.10
CA THR A 252 8.73 -33.90 -7.99
C THR A 252 9.52 -32.88 -7.18
N PHE A 253 8.98 -31.66 -7.07
CA PHE A 253 9.57 -30.63 -6.24
C PHE A 253 9.28 -30.93 -4.77
N THR A 254 10.31 -30.86 -3.93
CA THR A 254 10.19 -30.99 -2.47
C THR A 254 10.08 -29.64 -1.77
N GLU A 255 10.36 -28.56 -2.50
CA GLU A 255 10.25 -27.20 -2.04
C GLU A 255 9.86 -26.29 -3.22
N ILE A 256 8.93 -25.37 -3.01
CA ILE A 256 8.66 -24.23 -3.89
C ILE A 256 8.62 -23.01 -2.99
N VAL A 257 9.67 -22.18 -3.07
CA VAL A 257 9.88 -21.08 -2.14
C VAL A 257 8.91 -19.94 -2.43
N GLY A 258 8.11 -19.57 -1.44
CA GLY A 258 7.26 -18.38 -1.47
C GLY A 258 7.82 -17.22 -0.65
N TRP A 259 8.92 -17.44 0.06
CA TRP A 259 9.62 -16.45 0.86
C TRP A 259 11.12 -16.61 0.70
N HIS A 260 11.85 -15.50 0.62
CA HIS A 260 13.25 -15.53 0.26
C HIS A 260 14.13 -14.87 1.31
N ASP A 261 15.21 -15.57 1.69
CA ASP A 261 16.35 -15.01 2.39
C ASP A 261 17.45 -14.72 1.35
N PRO A 262 17.89 -13.46 1.18
CA PRO A 262 18.95 -13.11 0.24
C PRO A 262 20.24 -13.89 0.43
N LYS A 263 20.57 -14.23 1.67
CA LYS A 263 21.77 -15.02 2.01
C LYS A 263 21.74 -16.45 1.48
N GLN A 264 20.54 -16.95 1.19
CA GLN A 264 20.33 -18.29 0.63
C GLN A 264 19.94 -18.26 -0.86
N SER A 265 20.12 -17.10 -1.51
CA SER A 265 19.72 -16.92 -2.90
C SER A 265 20.52 -17.81 -3.84
N THR A 266 19.82 -18.64 -4.62
CA THR A 266 20.35 -19.37 -5.76
C THR A 266 19.54 -19.04 -7.01
N PRO A 267 20.05 -19.23 -8.22
CA PRO A 267 19.26 -19.02 -9.44
C PRO A 267 17.96 -19.80 -9.43
N PHE A 268 17.96 -21.04 -8.94
CA PHE A 268 16.75 -21.86 -8.86
C PHE A 268 15.73 -21.32 -7.84
N ARG A 269 16.18 -20.92 -6.63
CA ARG A 269 15.29 -20.31 -5.63
C ARG A 269 14.68 -19.02 -6.14
N ARG A 270 15.41 -18.21 -6.90
CA ARG A 270 14.85 -17.01 -7.52
C ARG A 270 13.76 -17.33 -8.57
N GLU A 271 13.89 -18.40 -9.33
CA GLU A 271 12.83 -18.84 -10.24
C GLU A 271 11.60 -19.38 -9.50
N GLN A 272 11.79 -20.10 -8.40
CA GLN A 272 10.68 -20.51 -7.52
C GLN A 272 9.91 -19.31 -6.99
N LEU A 273 10.62 -18.32 -6.46
CA LEU A 273 10.01 -17.11 -5.91
C LEU A 273 9.31 -16.29 -7.01
N ARG A 274 9.93 -16.16 -8.18
CA ARG A 274 9.32 -15.49 -9.34
C ARG A 274 8.02 -16.16 -9.75
N TRP A 275 8.01 -17.47 -9.88
CA TRP A 275 6.78 -18.21 -10.20
C TRP A 275 5.71 -18.02 -9.13
N SER A 276 6.07 -18.12 -7.88
CA SER A 276 5.15 -17.88 -6.76
C SER A 276 4.49 -16.49 -6.83
N GLN A 277 5.26 -15.46 -7.16
CA GLN A 277 4.74 -14.10 -7.31
C GLN A 277 3.83 -13.95 -8.53
N ILE A 278 4.19 -14.55 -9.68
CA ILE A 278 3.35 -14.54 -10.89
C ILE A 278 1.99 -15.18 -10.59
N THR A 279 1.98 -16.35 -9.96
CA THR A 279 0.73 -17.07 -9.68
C THR A 279 -0.12 -16.38 -8.61
N CYS A 280 0.50 -15.72 -7.63
CA CYS A 280 -0.21 -14.86 -6.69
C CYS A 280 -0.88 -13.68 -7.41
N LYS A 281 -0.16 -13.02 -8.32
CA LYS A 281 -0.74 -11.94 -9.14
C LYS A 281 -1.88 -12.44 -10.01
N GLU A 282 -1.74 -13.59 -10.65
CA GLU A 282 -2.82 -14.19 -11.44
C GLU A 282 -4.08 -14.45 -10.61
N ALA A 283 -3.91 -14.94 -9.38
CA ALA A 283 -5.03 -15.14 -8.46
C ALA A 283 -5.70 -13.81 -8.06
N PHE A 284 -4.89 -12.78 -7.80
CA PHE A 284 -5.38 -11.44 -7.51
C PHE A 284 -6.15 -10.87 -8.70
N ASP A 285 -5.58 -10.92 -9.88
CA ASP A 285 -6.19 -10.41 -11.11
C ASP A 285 -7.51 -11.12 -11.41
N GLU A 286 -7.54 -12.45 -11.27
CA GLU A 286 -8.74 -13.24 -11.52
C GLU A 286 -9.88 -12.92 -10.55
N VAL A 287 -9.58 -12.85 -9.26
CA VAL A 287 -10.60 -12.70 -8.21
C VAL A 287 -11.04 -11.23 -8.06
N PHE A 288 -10.09 -10.31 -7.97
CA PHE A 288 -10.38 -8.93 -7.59
C PHE A 288 -10.45 -7.99 -8.80
N VAL A 289 -9.49 -8.05 -9.73
CA VAL A 289 -9.45 -7.13 -10.86
C VAL A 289 -10.49 -7.50 -11.92
N LYS A 290 -10.56 -8.77 -12.31
CA LYS A 290 -11.50 -9.21 -13.37
C LYS A 290 -12.89 -9.48 -12.81
N TYR A 291 -12.99 -10.36 -11.80
CA TYR A 291 -14.31 -10.79 -11.33
C TYR A 291 -14.99 -9.75 -10.42
N ALA A 292 -14.35 -9.32 -9.34
CA ALA A 292 -15.01 -8.42 -8.39
C ALA A 292 -15.34 -7.05 -9.00
N LYS A 293 -14.43 -6.45 -9.81
CA LYS A 293 -14.71 -5.21 -10.53
C LYS A 293 -15.81 -5.36 -11.60
N SER A 294 -16.01 -6.56 -12.17
CA SER A 294 -17.14 -6.79 -13.09
C SER A 294 -18.49 -6.71 -12.40
N LEU A 295 -18.55 -7.01 -11.09
CA LEU A 295 -19.78 -6.92 -10.29
C LEU A 295 -20.09 -5.49 -9.83
N LYS A 296 -19.07 -4.69 -9.57
CA LYS A 296 -19.19 -3.31 -9.11
C LYS A 296 -18.15 -2.44 -9.82
N PRO A 297 -18.52 -1.75 -10.90
CA PRO A 297 -17.65 -0.75 -11.51
C PRO A 297 -17.22 0.31 -10.48
N GLY A 298 -15.94 0.63 -10.44
CA GLY A 298 -15.39 1.54 -9.43
C GLY A 298 -15.07 0.90 -8.06
N LEU A 299 -15.14 -0.43 -7.96
CA LEU A 299 -14.63 -1.17 -6.81
C LEU A 299 -13.13 -0.88 -6.62
N MET A 300 -12.75 -0.46 -5.43
CA MET A 300 -11.35 -0.15 -5.08
C MET A 300 -10.61 -1.43 -4.69
N VAL A 301 -9.53 -1.73 -5.37
CA VAL A 301 -8.71 -2.90 -5.01
C VAL A 301 -7.25 -2.51 -4.79
N ALA A 302 -6.68 -3.07 -3.73
CA ALA A 302 -5.28 -2.94 -3.37
C ALA A 302 -4.77 -4.27 -2.82
N GLN A 303 -3.45 -4.41 -2.75
CA GLN A 303 -2.82 -5.47 -1.98
C GLN A 303 -2.16 -4.90 -0.73
N TRP A 304 -2.07 -5.71 0.30
CA TRP A 304 -1.24 -5.41 1.45
C TRP A 304 0.23 -5.63 1.10
N ASN A 305 0.97 -4.56 1.10
CA ASN A 305 2.38 -4.54 0.76
C ASN A 305 3.23 -4.27 1.99
N HIS A 306 4.45 -4.79 2.00
CA HIS A 306 5.44 -4.49 3.02
C HIS A 306 6.62 -3.78 2.37
N LEU A 307 7.00 -2.64 2.92
CA LEU A 307 8.19 -1.91 2.48
C LEU A 307 9.35 -2.10 3.47
N GLY A 308 9.03 -2.29 4.76
CA GLY A 308 10.02 -2.47 5.82
C GLY A 308 11.07 -1.36 5.78
N ASP A 309 12.32 -1.74 5.89
CA ASP A 309 13.46 -0.83 5.76
C ASP A 309 13.98 -0.76 4.31
N PHE A 310 13.09 -0.83 3.32
CA PHE A 310 13.41 -1.11 1.91
C PHE A 310 14.04 -2.50 1.70
N GLY A 311 13.95 -3.35 2.70
CA GLY A 311 14.46 -4.73 2.67
C GLY A 311 13.54 -5.67 1.89
N GLN A 312 13.11 -5.24 0.71
CA GLN A 312 12.19 -5.97 -0.16
C GLN A 312 12.67 -7.37 -0.53
N ILE A 313 13.95 -7.64 -0.37
CA ILE A 313 14.52 -8.96 -0.59
C ILE A 313 14.28 -9.88 0.59
N SER A 314 14.27 -9.36 1.80
CA SER A 314 14.20 -10.17 3.03
C SER A 314 12.79 -10.29 3.62
N GLY A 315 11.80 -9.76 3.00
CA GLY A 315 10.46 -9.77 3.56
C GLY A 315 9.33 -9.45 2.62
N ASP A 316 9.66 -8.91 1.47
CA ASP A 316 8.70 -8.64 0.41
C ASP A 316 9.02 -9.53 -0.80
N GLU A 317 8.17 -10.47 -1.07
CA GLU A 317 8.25 -11.45 -2.14
C GLU A 317 8.22 -10.80 -3.52
N ARG A 318 7.78 -9.55 -3.60
CA ARG A 318 7.76 -8.78 -4.84
C ARG A 318 9.11 -8.21 -5.23
N CYS A 319 10.13 -8.50 -4.45
CA CYS A 319 11.49 -8.09 -4.73
C CYS A 319 12.04 -8.59 -6.08
N LEU A 320 11.49 -9.66 -6.64
CA LEU A 320 11.93 -10.22 -7.92
C LEU A 320 11.13 -9.74 -9.12
N LEU A 321 10.01 -9.06 -8.92
CA LEU A 321 9.21 -8.46 -9.97
C LEU A 321 9.21 -6.95 -9.77
N PRO A 322 9.29 -6.16 -10.85
CA PRO A 322 9.11 -4.73 -10.75
C PRO A 322 7.81 -4.39 -10.03
N GLY A 323 7.88 -3.54 -9.02
CA GLY A 323 6.73 -3.23 -8.16
C GLY A 323 5.53 -2.70 -8.93
N GLU A 324 5.75 -1.97 -10.03
CA GLU A 324 4.70 -1.45 -10.90
C GLU A 324 3.89 -2.54 -11.60
N LEU A 325 4.41 -3.75 -11.77
CA LEU A 325 3.63 -4.88 -12.28
C LEU A 325 2.52 -5.27 -11.30
N TRP A 326 2.76 -5.13 -10.01
CA TRP A 326 1.78 -5.35 -8.95
C TRP A 326 0.83 -4.16 -8.79
N GLY A 327 1.38 -2.97 -8.69
CA GLY A 327 0.61 -1.74 -8.53
C GLY A 327 -0.19 -1.31 -9.76
N ARG A 328 0.08 -1.89 -10.93
CA ARG A 328 -0.56 -1.48 -12.19
C ARG A 328 -2.08 -1.57 -12.15
N ASP A 329 -2.60 -2.68 -11.68
CA ASP A 329 -4.03 -2.99 -11.66
C ASP A 329 -4.70 -2.66 -10.32
N GLU A 330 -3.93 -2.19 -9.35
CA GLU A 330 -4.42 -1.69 -8.08
C GLU A 330 -4.93 -0.25 -8.23
N ASP A 331 -6.04 0.08 -7.58
CA ASP A 331 -6.60 1.44 -7.63
C ASP A 331 -5.86 2.38 -6.70
N TYR A 332 -5.29 1.85 -5.64
CA TYR A 332 -4.42 2.54 -4.69
C TYR A 332 -3.41 1.57 -4.09
N LEU A 333 -2.41 2.10 -3.42
CA LEU A 333 -1.37 1.30 -2.81
C LEU A 333 -1.49 1.31 -1.30
N TRP A 334 -1.40 0.15 -0.70
CA TRP A 334 -1.43 0.00 0.74
C TRP A 334 -0.13 -0.61 1.24
N TYR A 335 0.66 0.16 1.99
CA TYR A 335 1.96 -0.26 2.49
C TYR A 335 2.03 -0.29 4.01
N SER A 336 2.62 -1.36 4.54
CA SER A 336 3.07 -1.48 5.91
C SER A 336 4.56 -1.12 6.00
N THR A 337 4.91 -0.19 6.84
CA THR A 337 6.29 0.30 6.97
C THR A 337 7.10 -0.38 8.06
N GLY A 338 6.47 -1.26 8.81
CA GLY A 338 7.07 -1.72 10.06
C GLY A 338 7.09 -0.67 11.18
N GLY A 339 6.37 0.45 11.00
CA GLY A 339 6.31 1.53 11.97
C GLY A 339 7.34 2.64 11.73
N ALA A 340 7.63 2.96 10.45
CA ALA A 340 8.62 3.99 10.10
C ALA A 340 8.36 5.35 10.76
N ALA A 341 7.11 5.72 10.95
CA ALA A 341 6.76 6.95 11.65
C ALA A 341 7.01 6.89 13.17
N CYS A 342 7.03 5.68 13.78
CA CYS A 342 7.40 5.49 15.19
C CYS A 342 8.90 5.48 15.42
N PHE A 343 9.66 4.98 14.44
CA PHE A 343 11.08 4.75 14.62
C PHE A 343 11.93 6.00 14.41
N THR A 344 11.41 7.15 14.82
CA THR A 344 12.16 8.38 14.86
C THR A 344 13.00 8.45 16.12
N ASP A 345 14.26 8.82 15.98
CA ASP A 345 15.20 8.96 17.07
C ASP A 345 15.96 10.28 16.91
N LEU A 346 15.66 11.25 17.78
CA LEU A 346 16.25 12.58 17.72
C LEU A 346 17.74 12.56 18.06
N LYS A 347 18.14 11.70 18.98
CA LYS A 347 19.54 11.60 19.42
C LYS A 347 20.44 11.03 18.32
N GLU A 348 19.94 10.02 17.61
CA GLU A 348 20.66 9.40 16.50
C GLU A 348 20.41 10.10 15.16
N GLY A 349 19.50 11.08 15.12
CA GLY A 349 19.14 11.81 13.89
C GLY A 349 18.34 10.99 12.89
N VAL A 350 17.70 9.92 13.32
CA VAL A 350 16.86 9.05 12.44
C VAL A 350 15.48 9.67 12.31
N LEU A 351 15.31 10.58 11.36
CA LEU A 351 14.05 11.31 11.12
C LEU A 351 13.67 11.24 9.65
N GLY A 352 12.38 11.01 9.37
CA GLY A 352 11.84 11.05 8.02
C GLY A 352 11.99 9.75 7.23
N GLU A 353 12.09 8.61 7.87
CA GLU A 353 12.07 7.30 7.20
C GLU A 353 10.77 7.11 6.41
N GLY A 354 9.63 7.46 6.99
CA GLY A 354 8.34 7.43 6.29
C GLY A 354 8.26 8.40 5.12
N THR A 355 8.92 9.56 5.21
CA THR A 355 9.07 10.48 4.09
C THR A 355 9.80 9.84 2.91
N LEU A 356 10.91 9.16 3.18
CA LEU A 356 11.70 8.48 2.16
C LEU A 356 10.89 7.36 1.48
N GLN A 357 10.16 6.58 2.28
CA GLN A 357 9.28 5.52 1.80
C GLN A 357 8.11 6.08 0.97
N ALA A 358 7.45 7.13 1.43
CA ALA A 358 6.36 7.78 0.71
C ALA A 358 6.81 8.32 -0.66
N ARG A 359 7.99 8.95 -0.72
CA ARG A 359 8.57 9.44 -1.97
C ARG A 359 8.92 8.31 -2.93
N TYR A 360 9.41 7.17 -2.41
CA TYR A 360 9.61 5.97 -3.23
C TYR A 360 8.30 5.46 -3.83
N ILE A 361 7.24 5.34 -3.02
CA ILE A 361 5.94 4.87 -3.51
C ILE A 361 5.41 5.81 -4.61
N ARG A 362 5.47 7.11 -4.40
CA ARG A 362 5.04 8.10 -5.40
C ARG A 362 5.78 7.94 -6.72
N GLY A 363 7.09 7.85 -6.68
CA GLY A 363 7.90 7.73 -7.89
C GLY A 363 7.77 6.39 -8.59
N ALA A 364 7.67 5.29 -7.84
CA ALA A 364 7.56 3.95 -8.38
C ALA A 364 6.20 3.68 -9.07
N PHE A 365 5.14 4.42 -8.68
CA PHE A 365 3.77 4.15 -9.11
C PHE A 365 3.06 5.38 -9.69
N ASP A 366 3.81 6.34 -10.22
CA ASP A 366 3.30 7.50 -10.94
C ASP A 366 2.22 8.27 -10.17
N ASP A 367 2.58 8.73 -8.96
CA ASP A 367 1.69 9.46 -8.04
C ASP A 367 0.32 8.79 -7.76
N LYS A 368 0.21 7.47 -7.92
CA LYS A 368 -1.00 6.73 -7.57
C LYS A 368 -1.37 6.96 -6.10
N PRO A 369 -2.65 7.09 -5.75
CA PRO A 369 -3.08 7.22 -4.36
C PRO A 369 -2.52 6.10 -3.49
N PHE A 370 -2.06 6.44 -2.31
CA PHE A 370 -1.49 5.44 -1.40
C PHE A 370 -1.70 5.78 0.06
N THR A 371 -1.58 4.77 0.88
CA THR A 371 -1.44 4.89 2.32
C THR A 371 -0.22 4.11 2.80
N LEU A 372 0.36 4.55 3.89
CA LEU A 372 1.59 3.99 4.45
C LEU A 372 1.52 4.05 5.97
N GLY A 373 1.79 2.97 6.63
CA GLY A 373 1.84 2.97 8.08
C GLY A 373 1.69 1.59 8.68
N LYS A 374 1.80 1.53 9.98
CA LYS A 374 1.58 0.36 10.79
C LYS A 374 1.28 0.82 12.21
N TYR A 375 0.69 0.01 12.98
CA TYR A 375 0.37 -0.01 14.40
C TYR A 375 1.06 1.09 15.23
N GLU A 376 1.05 2.31 14.73
CA GLU A 376 1.63 3.47 15.36
C GLU A 376 0.68 3.98 16.44
N SER A 377 1.15 4.08 17.63
CA SER A 377 0.34 4.57 18.73
C SER A 377 0.95 5.76 19.45
N THR A 378 2.16 6.16 19.06
CA THR A 378 2.95 7.09 19.86
C THR A 378 3.08 8.47 19.26
N ARG A 379 3.11 8.59 17.93
CA ARG A 379 3.45 9.86 17.25
C ARG A 379 2.37 10.22 16.23
N ILE A 380 1.16 10.32 16.72
CA ILE A 380 -0.06 10.50 15.92
C ILE A 380 0.04 11.70 14.98
N ARG A 381 0.43 12.86 15.51
CA ARG A 381 0.51 14.10 14.72
C ARG A 381 1.57 13.99 13.62
N VAL A 382 2.75 13.48 13.97
CA VAL A 382 3.85 13.30 13.01
C VAL A 382 3.48 12.28 11.94
N ALA A 383 2.86 11.16 12.30
CA ALA A 383 2.45 10.13 11.37
C ALA A 383 1.45 10.67 10.33
N ILE A 384 0.45 11.43 10.76
CA ILE A 384 -0.52 12.07 9.85
C ILE A 384 0.18 13.12 8.97
N ALA A 385 0.94 14.02 9.59
CA ALA A 385 1.63 15.11 8.90
C ALA A 385 2.64 14.61 7.86
N GLU A 386 3.42 13.60 8.19
CA GLU A 386 4.44 13.03 7.30
C GLU A 386 3.82 12.46 6.02
N LEU A 387 2.73 11.73 6.13
CA LEU A 387 2.02 11.21 4.96
C LEU A 387 1.36 12.31 4.16
N ALA A 388 0.61 13.20 4.79
CA ALA A 388 -0.03 14.33 4.14
C ALA A 388 0.98 15.20 3.37
N ALA A 389 2.13 15.49 3.98
CA ALA A 389 3.20 16.29 3.37
C ALA A 389 3.84 15.62 2.15
N ASN A 390 3.73 14.30 2.03
CA ASN A 390 4.32 13.53 0.95
C ASN A 390 3.28 12.89 0.01
N GLY A 391 2.02 13.35 0.04
CA GLY A 391 0.95 12.94 -0.87
C GLY A 391 0.30 11.61 -0.56
N GLY A 392 0.58 11.02 0.61
CA GLY A 392 -0.10 9.82 1.09
C GLY A 392 -1.31 10.15 1.96
N ALA A 393 -2.29 9.27 2.00
CA ALA A 393 -3.40 9.37 2.91
C ALA A 393 -3.00 8.80 4.29
N PRO A 394 -3.15 9.56 5.38
CA PRO A 394 -2.98 9.02 6.72
C PRO A 394 -3.97 7.89 6.96
N MET A 395 -3.52 6.90 7.69
CA MET A 395 -4.22 5.62 7.86
C MET A 395 -5.08 5.58 9.12
N GLY A 396 -4.86 6.47 10.07
CA GLY A 396 -5.58 6.47 11.33
C GLY A 396 -5.39 5.22 12.20
N PHE A 397 -4.49 4.35 11.84
CA PHE A 397 -4.20 3.07 12.51
C PHE A 397 -3.67 3.22 13.93
N TYR A 398 -3.03 4.30 14.14
CA TYR A 398 -2.33 4.65 15.37
C TYR A 398 -3.28 4.94 16.51
N THR A 399 -4.54 4.79 16.25
CA THR A 399 -5.44 5.58 17.00
C THR A 399 -6.20 4.74 17.96
N ARG A 400 -5.87 4.96 19.13
CA ARG A 400 -6.77 4.69 20.21
C ARG A 400 -7.83 5.79 20.21
N PHE A 401 -8.77 5.75 19.24
CA PHE A 401 -9.83 6.76 19.17
C PHE A 401 -10.72 6.77 20.44
N LYS A 402 -10.56 5.75 21.29
CA LYS A 402 -11.12 5.70 22.64
C LYS A 402 -10.34 6.54 23.66
N ASP A 403 -9.08 6.89 23.38
CA ASP A 403 -8.36 7.90 24.15
C ASP A 403 -8.85 9.29 23.69
N PRO A 404 -9.52 10.07 24.57
CA PRO A 404 -10.13 11.34 24.17
C PRO A 404 -9.11 12.35 23.61
N GLU A 405 -7.90 12.38 24.18
CA GLU A 405 -6.86 13.31 23.72
C GLU A 405 -6.30 12.88 22.35
N ALA A 406 -6.08 11.59 22.15
CA ALA A 406 -5.68 11.07 20.85
C ALA A 406 -6.75 11.32 19.78
N ARG A 407 -8.02 11.02 20.08
CA ARG A 407 -9.15 11.28 19.20
C ARG A 407 -9.24 12.75 18.80
N LYS A 408 -9.12 13.67 19.75
CA LYS A 408 -9.15 15.10 19.50
C LYS A 408 -8.09 15.54 18.50
N GLU A 409 -6.87 15.04 18.63
CA GLU A 409 -5.78 15.40 17.72
C GLU A 409 -5.95 14.77 16.33
N ILE A 410 -6.40 13.53 16.25
CA ILE A 410 -6.70 12.91 14.96
C ILE A 410 -7.79 13.70 14.23
N VAL A 411 -8.89 13.98 14.91
CA VAL A 411 -10.01 14.74 14.34
C VAL A 411 -9.52 16.12 13.87
N ARG A 412 -8.70 16.82 14.67
CA ARG A 412 -8.11 18.11 14.29
C ARG A 412 -7.33 18.03 12.97
N TYR A 413 -6.43 17.05 12.85
CA TYR A 413 -5.60 16.91 11.65
C TYR A 413 -6.42 16.45 10.44
N TYR A 414 -7.38 15.55 10.61
CA TYR A 414 -8.27 15.13 9.55
C TYR A 414 -9.18 16.25 9.05
N GLN A 415 -9.73 17.05 9.96
CA GLN A 415 -10.53 18.25 9.61
C GLN A 415 -9.68 19.31 8.92
N PHE A 416 -8.42 19.49 9.32
CA PHE A 416 -7.48 20.36 8.62
C PHE A 416 -7.26 19.89 7.18
N MET A 417 -7.00 18.61 6.97
CA MET A 417 -6.87 18.04 5.63
C MET A 417 -8.18 18.14 4.83
N ALA A 418 -9.32 17.95 5.46
CA ALA A 418 -10.62 18.11 4.80
C ALA A 418 -10.87 19.57 4.36
N LYS A 419 -10.47 20.55 5.18
CA LYS A 419 -10.55 21.97 4.83
C LYS A 419 -9.71 22.33 3.61
N TYR A 420 -8.57 21.71 3.47
CA TYR A 420 -7.61 21.92 2.38
C TYR A 420 -7.56 20.74 1.40
N ASP A 421 -8.65 19.98 1.25
CA ASP A 421 -8.70 18.78 0.42
C ASP A 421 -8.20 19.00 -1.02
N ASP A 422 -8.47 20.16 -1.57
CA ASP A 422 -8.03 20.58 -2.91
C ASP A 422 -6.51 20.76 -3.07
N LEU A 423 -5.76 20.83 -1.97
CA LEU A 423 -4.29 20.83 -1.98
C LEU A 423 -3.69 19.43 -1.93
N TYR A 424 -4.45 18.46 -1.44
CA TYR A 424 -3.98 17.09 -1.25
C TYR A 424 -4.47 16.15 -2.35
N ARG A 425 -5.74 16.28 -2.74
CA ARG A 425 -6.39 15.39 -3.69
C ARG A 425 -5.78 15.53 -5.08
N GLY A 426 -5.23 14.41 -5.59
CA GLY A 426 -4.61 14.38 -6.92
C GLY A 426 -3.41 15.28 -7.08
N ASN A 427 -2.76 15.70 -6.00
CA ASN A 427 -1.56 16.52 -6.11
C ASN A 427 -0.38 15.73 -6.66
N THR A 428 0.53 16.41 -7.32
CA THR A 428 1.79 15.85 -7.80
C THR A 428 2.97 16.39 -7.00
N SER A 429 4.04 15.59 -6.90
CA SER A 429 5.26 16.02 -6.21
C SER A 429 5.93 17.18 -6.97
N HIS A 430 6.39 18.20 -6.24
CA HIS A 430 7.28 19.23 -6.76
C HIS A 430 8.68 18.98 -6.18
N ALA A 431 9.54 18.35 -6.99
CA ALA A 431 10.90 18.04 -6.60
C ALA A 431 11.89 18.63 -7.60
N GLU A 432 13.04 19.07 -7.10
CA GLU A 432 14.14 19.64 -7.89
C GLU A 432 15.30 18.65 -8.03
N VAL A 433 15.40 17.72 -7.10
CA VAL A 433 16.42 16.68 -7.01
C VAL A 433 15.78 15.31 -7.18
N LEU A 434 16.41 14.42 -7.92
CA LEU A 434 16.00 13.01 -8.03
C LEU A 434 17.03 12.13 -7.36
N LEU A 435 16.60 11.35 -6.37
CA LEU A 435 17.34 10.27 -5.75
C LEU A 435 16.91 8.94 -6.36
N LEU A 436 17.84 8.20 -6.95
CA LEU A 436 17.54 6.89 -7.54
C LEU A 436 17.57 5.80 -6.47
N PHE A 437 16.50 5.00 -6.43
CA PHE A 437 16.46 3.76 -5.67
C PHE A 437 17.08 2.64 -6.50
N PRO A 438 18.06 1.88 -5.98
CA PRO A 438 18.82 0.87 -6.74
C PRO A 438 18.02 -0.43 -6.91
N ARG A 439 16.83 -0.37 -7.52
CA ARG A 439 15.94 -1.54 -7.65
C ARG A 439 16.56 -2.65 -8.47
N THR A 440 17.31 -2.32 -9.51
CA THR A 440 18.03 -3.29 -10.33
C THR A 440 19.03 -4.10 -9.51
N ALA A 441 19.83 -3.44 -8.67
CA ALA A 441 20.78 -4.11 -7.78
C ALA A 441 20.06 -4.95 -6.71
N VAL A 442 18.99 -4.40 -6.13
CA VAL A 442 18.15 -5.11 -5.14
C VAL A 442 17.55 -6.39 -5.73
N HIS A 443 17.01 -6.34 -6.96
CA HIS A 443 16.48 -7.51 -7.64
C HIS A 443 17.56 -8.54 -8.01
N ALA A 444 18.80 -8.09 -8.16
CA ALA A 444 19.95 -8.99 -8.35
C ALA A 444 20.47 -9.61 -7.04
N GLY A 445 19.98 -9.16 -5.89
CA GLY A 445 20.35 -9.70 -4.57
C GLY A 445 21.31 -8.80 -3.78
N ASP A 446 21.66 -7.62 -4.28
CA ASP A 446 22.51 -6.66 -3.57
C ASP A 446 21.66 -5.79 -2.62
N VAL A 447 21.62 -6.19 -1.35
CA VAL A 447 20.94 -5.45 -0.28
C VAL A 447 21.78 -4.32 0.31
N GLU A 448 23.10 -4.30 0.08
CA GLU A 448 23.99 -3.26 0.62
C GLU A 448 23.70 -1.91 -0.09
N ALA A 449 23.34 -1.96 -1.35
CA ALA A 449 22.91 -0.78 -2.11
C ALA A 449 21.75 -0.02 -1.45
N VAL A 450 20.90 -0.71 -0.66
CA VAL A 450 19.81 -0.10 0.11
C VAL A 450 20.34 0.79 1.23
N ALA A 451 21.40 0.37 1.91
CA ALA A 451 22.01 1.15 2.99
C ALA A 451 22.60 2.47 2.46
N ASP A 452 23.25 2.44 1.30
CA ASP A 452 23.78 3.63 0.65
C ASP A 452 22.65 4.58 0.19
N PHE A 453 21.59 4.03 -0.41
CA PHE A 453 20.39 4.80 -0.76
C PHE A 453 19.79 5.51 0.46
N ARG A 454 19.60 4.80 1.59
CA ARG A 454 19.08 5.39 2.82
C ARG A 454 19.99 6.49 3.37
N GLY A 455 21.32 6.27 3.35
CA GLY A 455 22.30 7.26 3.79
C GLY A 455 22.25 8.55 2.95
N ARG A 456 22.09 8.43 1.63
CA ARG A 456 21.93 9.59 0.73
C ARG A 456 20.59 10.27 0.92
N GLY A 457 19.52 9.49 1.10
CA GLY A 457 18.19 9.99 1.41
C GLY A 457 18.18 10.81 2.71
N GLN A 458 18.83 10.31 3.76
CA GLN A 458 18.96 11.03 5.03
C GLN A 458 19.70 12.36 4.87
N LYS A 459 20.80 12.40 4.12
CA LYS A 459 21.52 13.65 3.80
C LYS A 459 20.65 14.66 3.05
N ALA A 460 19.84 14.18 2.09
CA ALA A 460 18.90 15.03 1.36
C ALA A 460 17.79 15.58 2.29
N LEU A 461 17.29 14.77 3.22
CA LEU A 461 16.34 15.20 4.25
C LEU A 461 16.96 16.25 5.19
N ASP A 462 18.17 16.03 5.66
CA ASP A 462 18.88 16.94 6.58
C ASP A 462 19.24 18.29 5.95
N SER A 463 19.43 18.31 4.63
CA SER A 463 19.66 19.55 3.86
C SER A 463 18.36 20.24 3.43
N HIS A 464 17.20 19.73 3.82
CA HIS A 464 15.88 20.23 3.44
C HIS A 464 15.64 20.27 1.92
N ALA A 465 16.32 19.42 1.15
CA ALA A 465 16.19 19.38 -0.30
C ALA A 465 14.78 18.96 -0.74
N LEU A 466 14.25 19.62 -1.77
CA LEU A 466 13.03 19.18 -2.43
C LEU A 466 13.39 18.05 -3.41
N PHE A 467 13.33 16.81 -2.94
CA PHE A 467 13.70 15.66 -3.77
C PHE A 467 12.56 14.66 -3.94
N GLY A 468 12.54 14.00 -5.10
CA GLY A 468 11.75 12.80 -5.37
C GLY A 468 12.64 11.55 -5.33
N VAL A 469 12.00 10.40 -5.29
CA VAL A 469 12.67 9.09 -5.40
C VAL A 469 12.08 8.37 -6.61
N LEU A 470 12.93 7.73 -7.41
CA LEU A 470 12.53 6.90 -8.54
C LEU A 470 13.37 5.63 -8.56
N PRO A 471 12.77 4.44 -8.78
CA PRO A 471 13.54 3.25 -9.13
C PRO A 471 14.41 3.46 -10.37
N ASP A 472 15.66 2.98 -10.33
CA ASP A 472 16.65 3.19 -11.39
C ASP A 472 16.22 2.65 -12.76
N ASP A 473 15.50 1.54 -12.79
CA ASP A 473 14.95 0.90 -13.98
C ASP A 473 13.75 1.63 -14.62
N LEU A 474 13.17 2.61 -13.93
CA LEU A 474 12.14 3.52 -14.47
C LEU A 474 12.69 4.85 -15.00
N LEU A 475 13.99 5.08 -14.93
CA LEU A 475 14.60 6.32 -15.37
C LEU A 475 14.60 6.40 -16.90
N THR A 476 13.87 7.39 -17.43
CA THR A 476 13.85 7.72 -18.86
C THR A 476 14.53 9.06 -19.13
N PRO A 477 14.94 9.36 -20.38
CA PRO A 477 15.44 10.68 -20.76
C PRO A 477 14.45 11.79 -20.40
N ALA A 478 13.16 11.61 -20.69
CA ALA A 478 12.11 12.60 -20.38
C ALA A 478 11.95 12.83 -18.86
N THR A 479 12.11 11.78 -18.05
CA THR A 479 12.11 11.94 -16.59
C THR A 479 13.36 12.67 -16.13
N ARG A 480 14.50 12.39 -16.75
CA ARG A 480 15.78 13.04 -16.42
C ARG A 480 15.73 14.56 -16.62
N GLU A 481 15.07 15.03 -17.67
CA GLU A 481 14.94 16.47 -17.98
C GLU A 481 14.09 17.26 -16.97
N LYS A 482 13.27 16.60 -16.17
CA LYS A 482 12.41 17.25 -15.16
C LYS A 482 13.17 17.72 -13.92
N TYR A 483 14.37 17.19 -13.67
CA TYR A 483 15.11 17.44 -12.44
C TYR A 483 16.42 18.20 -12.68
N LYS A 484 16.79 19.04 -11.73
CA LYS A 484 18.02 19.85 -11.77
C LYS A 484 19.25 19.08 -11.32
N VAL A 485 19.08 18.11 -10.43
CA VAL A 485 20.16 17.33 -9.81
C VAL A 485 19.75 15.86 -9.72
N PHE A 486 20.72 14.98 -9.98
CA PHE A 486 20.58 13.52 -9.82
C PHE A 486 21.54 13.02 -8.76
N ILE A 487 21.04 12.10 -7.92
CA ILE A 487 21.83 11.39 -6.92
C ILE A 487 21.70 9.90 -7.22
N GLU A 488 22.76 9.32 -7.78
CA GLU A 488 22.86 7.89 -8.03
C GLU A 488 23.62 7.20 -6.91
N VAL A 489 23.26 5.97 -6.57
CA VAL A 489 23.86 5.22 -5.47
C VAL A 489 25.32 4.84 -5.77
N THR A 490 25.63 4.56 -7.03
CA THR A 490 26.96 4.07 -7.47
C THR A 490 27.89 5.17 -7.99
N SER A 491 27.44 6.42 -8.12
CA SER A 491 28.19 7.49 -8.75
C SER A 491 28.11 8.81 -8.00
N HIS A 492 28.94 9.76 -8.44
CA HIS A 492 28.97 11.11 -7.89
C HIS A 492 27.69 11.88 -8.20
N VAL A 493 27.37 12.87 -7.37
CA VAL A 493 26.25 13.80 -7.60
C VAL A 493 26.44 14.49 -8.94
N ILE A 494 25.48 14.30 -9.85
CA ILE A 494 25.48 14.99 -11.14
C ILE A 494 24.61 16.23 -11.01
N VAL A 495 25.23 17.43 -11.04
CA VAL A 495 24.51 18.71 -11.06
C VAL A 495 24.26 19.08 -12.52
N VAL A 496 23.00 19.21 -12.93
CA VAL A 496 22.64 19.48 -14.34
C VAL A 496 22.50 20.98 -14.62
N SER A 497 21.89 21.77 -13.74
CA SER A 497 21.90 23.25 -13.80
C SER A 497 20.96 23.93 -12.78
N GLY A 498 21.22 25.22 -12.50
CA GLY A 498 20.31 26.15 -11.81
C GLY A 498 20.34 26.07 -10.28
N GLY A 499 20.06 27.17 -9.62
CA GLY A 499 19.95 27.22 -8.17
C GLY A 499 18.78 26.38 -7.66
N LEU A 500 18.98 25.68 -6.54
CA LEU A 500 17.93 24.93 -5.85
C LEU A 500 17.21 25.83 -4.85
N SER A 501 15.99 25.49 -4.49
CA SER A 501 15.29 26.06 -3.34
C SER A 501 16.10 25.79 -2.06
N ALA A 502 16.10 26.72 -1.13
CA ALA A 502 16.85 26.64 0.10
C ALA A 502 15.93 26.94 1.30
N PHE A 503 16.13 26.22 2.37
CA PHE A 503 15.33 26.38 3.59
C PHE A 503 16.28 26.48 4.79
N THR A 504 16.07 27.51 5.60
CA THR A 504 16.72 27.57 6.91
C THR A 504 15.73 27.00 7.93
N ALA A 505 16.04 25.87 8.51
CA ALA A 505 15.18 25.21 9.48
C ALA A 505 16.01 24.34 10.43
N PRO A 506 15.50 24.05 11.64
CA PRO A 506 16.10 23.05 12.49
C PRO A 506 16.20 21.68 11.80
N LYS A 507 17.19 20.89 12.11
CA LYS A 507 17.34 19.51 11.56
C LYS A 507 16.15 18.60 11.87
N THR A 508 15.34 18.95 12.84
CA THR A 508 14.11 18.24 13.18
C THR A 508 12.94 18.54 12.24
N VAL A 509 13.09 19.50 11.32
CA VAL A 509 12.06 19.83 10.33
C VAL A 509 12.39 19.15 9.00
N ARG A 510 11.40 18.53 8.38
CA ARG A 510 11.46 18.01 7.00
C ARG A 510 10.61 18.85 6.10
N VAL A 511 11.09 19.11 4.88
CA VAL A 511 10.43 19.94 3.90
C VAL A 511 10.08 19.12 2.67
N SER A 512 8.88 19.32 2.16
CA SER A 512 8.44 18.81 0.86
C SER A 512 7.60 19.86 0.13
N ALA A 513 7.35 19.63 -1.15
CA ALA A 513 6.51 20.51 -1.95
C ALA A 513 5.60 19.71 -2.86
N SER A 514 4.41 20.22 -3.12
CA SER A 514 3.45 19.63 -4.04
C SER A 514 2.77 20.69 -4.92
N LYS A 515 2.27 20.23 -6.07
CA LYS A 515 1.42 21.01 -6.97
C LYS A 515 0.00 20.46 -6.86
N PRO A 516 -0.95 21.25 -6.37
CA PRO A 516 -2.36 20.86 -6.37
C PRO A 516 -2.88 20.58 -7.79
N ALA A 517 -3.79 19.62 -7.94
CA ALA A 517 -4.39 19.29 -9.23
C ALA A 517 -5.13 20.47 -9.87
N LYS A 518 -5.71 21.36 -9.06
CA LYS A 518 -6.37 22.58 -9.53
C LYS A 518 -5.41 23.62 -10.16
N GLY A 519 -4.08 23.48 -9.93
CA GLY A 519 -3.08 24.46 -10.38
C GLY A 519 -3.13 25.79 -9.64
N GLY A 520 -2.35 26.78 -10.14
CA GLY A 520 -2.36 28.16 -9.65
C GLY A 520 -1.62 28.40 -8.33
N GLU A 521 -1.02 27.37 -7.74
CA GLU A 521 -0.22 27.48 -6.51
C GLU A 521 0.76 26.33 -6.36
N VAL A 522 1.76 26.53 -5.50
CA VAL A 522 2.62 25.48 -4.97
C VAL A 522 2.44 25.43 -3.47
N THR A 523 2.28 24.25 -2.92
CA THR A 523 2.18 24.05 -1.47
C THR A 523 3.51 23.52 -0.94
N LEU A 524 4.13 24.25 -0.03
CA LEU A 524 5.27 23.79 0.75
C LEU A 524 4.75 23.18 2.06
N HIS A 525 5.31 22.06 2.45
CA HIS A 525 4.93 21.33 3.65
C HIS A 525 6.13 21.26 4.60
N PHE A 526 5.91 21.57 5.87
CA PHE A 526 6.91 21.51 6.93
C PHE A 526 6.43 20.55 8.00
N VAL A 527 7.20 19.49 8.25
CA VAL A 527 6.91 18.49 9.29
C VAL A 527 8.00 18.57 10.34
N ASN A 528 7.64 18.89 11.57
CA ASN A 528 8.53 19.02 12.71
C ASN A 528 8.46 17.77 13.59
N TYR A 529 9.60 17.11 13.76
CA TYR A 529 9.75 15.92 14.59
C TYR A 529 10.24 16.23 16.01
N ASN A 530 10.47 17.53 16.33
CA ASN A 530 11.00 17.94 17.61
C ASN A 530 10.03 17.65 18.76
N ARG A 531 10.52 16.98 19.78
CA ARG A 531 9.73 16.56 20.94
C ARG A 531 10.62 16.21 22.13
N THR A 532 10.00 16.10 23.28
CA THR A 532 10.63 15.41 24.40
C THR A 532 10.70 13.91 24.07
N GLU A 533 11.90 13.34 24.03
CA GLU A 533 12.07 11.91 23.75
C GLU A 533 11.53 11.05 24.91
N PRO A 534 10.76 10.00 24.61
CA PRO A 534 10.43 8.98 25.59
C PRO A 534 11.68 8.16 25.94
N LYS A 535 11.60 7.36 27.02
CA LYS A 535 12.70 6.49 27.46
C LYS A 535 13.14 5.50 26.37
N GLU A 536 12.17 5.03 25.59
CA GLU A 536 12.37 4.11 24.47
C GLU A 536 11.91 4.78 23.17
N PRO A 537 12.78 5.58 22.50
CA PRO A 537 12.38 6.41 21.36
C PRO A 537 11.77 5.64 20.18
N ARG A 538 12.15 4.37 20.01
CA ARG A 538 11.68 3.50 18.91
C ARG A 538 10.55 2.56 19.31
N SER A 539 10.11 2.62 20.57
CA SER A 539 8.96 1.85 21.02
C SER A 539 7.66 2.43 20.47
N PRO A 540 6.64 1.60 20.20
CA PRO A 540 5.28 2.07 19.95
C PRO A 540 4.69 2.94 21.07
N GLY A 541 5.19 2.80 22.31
CA GLY A 541 4.89 3.69 23.44
C GLY A 541 3.43 3.77 23.87
N GLY A 542 3.11 4.80 24.64
CA GLY A 542 1.84 5.02 25.32
C GLY A 542 0.84 5.91 24.56
N GLY A 543 1.00 6.07 23.24
CA GLY A 543 0.11 6.92 22.44
C GLY A 543 0.40 8.40 22.62
N ILE A 544 -0.66 9.22 22.63
CA ILE A 544 -0.57 10.69 22.72
C ILE A 544 0.15 11.15 23.99
N LYS A 545 0.18 10.35 25.03
CA LYS A 545 0.83 10.69 26.30
C LYS A 545 2.35 10.82 26.17
N ASP A 546 2.94 10.07 25.25
CA ASP A 546 4.38 10.10 24.98
C ASP A 546 4.74 11.12 23.89
N GLU A 547 3.74 11.62 23.18
CA GLU A 547 3.92 12.62 22.13
C GLU A 547 3.87 14.03 22.74
N LYS A 548 5.02 14.57 23.08
CA LYS A 548 5.19 15.92 23.63
C LYS A 548 5.99 16.78 22.64
N PRO A 549 5.34 17.29 21.59
CA PRO A 549 6.02 18.05 20.56
C PRO A 549 6.53 19.39 21.09
N ILE A 550 7.66 19.82 20.56
CA ILE A 550 8.27 21.11 20.80
C ILE A 550 8.21 21.89 19.50
N ALA A 551 7.59 23.07 19.53
CA ALA A 551 7.35 23.87 18.33
C ALA A 551 8.64 24.26 17.59
N ALA A 552 8.58 24.31 16.27
CA ALA A 552 9.65 24.83 15.43
C ALA A 552 9.51 26.35 15.26
N GLU A 553 10.63 27.05 15.32
CA GLU A 553 10.74 28.50 15.16
C GLU A 553 11.92 28.85 14.24
N GLY A 554 11.89 30.06 13.66
CA GLY A 554 12.98 30.57 12.83
C GLY A 554 13.10 29.87 11.48
N VAL A 555 12.04 29.24 10.99
CA VAL A 555 12.01 28.59 9.69
C VAL A 555 11.85 29.65 8.59
N LYS A 556 12.75 29.61 7.58
CA LYS A 556 12.73 30.52 6.44
C LYS A 556 12.71 29.74 5.14
N ALA A 557 11.91 30.18 4.20
CA ALA A 557 11.85 29.65 2.86
C ALA A 557 12.49 30.62 1.85
N ASP A 558 13.30 30.07 0.97
CA ASP A 558 13.83 30.71 -0.23
C ASP A 558 13.54 29.76 -1.40
N PHE A 559 12.33 29.86 -1.96
CA PHE A 559 11.78 28.90 -2.90
C PHE A 559 11.93 29.40 -4.35
N VAL A 560 12.44 28.55 -5.23
CA VAL A 560 12.55 28.82 -6.66
C VAL A 560 11.18 28.70 -7.31
N LEU A 561 10.72 29.80 -7.89
CA LEU A 561 9.43 29.84 -8.56
C LEU A 561 9.43 29.08 -9.88
N PRO A 562 8.31 28.52 -10.30
CA PRO A 562 8.12 28.12 -11.69
C PRO A 562 8.40 29.28 -12.65
N LYS A 563 8.87 28.95 -13.86
CA LYS A 563 9.19 29.96 -14.87
C LYS A 563 8.01 30.90 -15.09
N ASP A 564 8.29 32.19 -15.12
CA ASP A 564 7.31 33.29 -15.37
C ASP A 564 6.18 33.42 -14.33
N ALA A 565 6.28 32.69 -13.21
CA ALA A 565 5.27 32.73 -12.13
C ALA A 565 5.33 34.07 -11.37
N LYS A 566 4.15 34.62 -11.06
CA LYS A 566 3.99 35.85 -10.26
C LYS A 566 3.26 35.48 -8.96
N VAL A 567 3.91 35.72 -7.82
CA VAL A 567 3.32 35.44 -6.51
C VAL A 567 2.32 36.53 -6.16
N LYS A 568 1.07 36.14 -5.86
CA LYS A 568 0.01 37.02 -5.41
C LYS A 568 -0.01 37.15 -3.90
N LYS A 569 0.15 36.03 -3.20
CA LYS A 569 0.19 35.94 -1.74
C LYS A 569 0.83 34.65 -1.26
N VAL A 570 1.29 34.67 -0.02
CA VAL A 570 1.75 33.48 0.69
C VAL A 570 0.92 33.33 1.96
N ILE A 571 0.26 32.18 2.13
CA ILE A 571 -0.61 31.89 3.27
C ILE A 571 -0.02 30.68 4.00
N VAL A 572 0.22 30.82 5.30
CA VAL A 572 0.68 29.72 6.15
C VAL A 572 -0.46 29.27 7.08
N ALA A 573 -0.73 27.97 7.10
CA ALA A 573 -1.77 27.38 7.95
C ALA A 573 -1.23 26.14 8.67
N THR A 574 -1.77 25.87 9.84
CA THR A 574 -1.46 24.70 10.69
C THR A 574 -2.75 24.03 11.18
N PRO A 575 -2.71 22.78 11.65
CA PRO A 575 -3.87 22.17 12.29
C PRO A 575 -4.38 22.93 13.52
N GLU A 576 -3.50 23.66 14.21
CA GLU A 576 -3.83 24.50 15.37
C GLU A 576 -4.44 25.85 14.96
N GLU A 577 -4.05 26.39 13.79
CA GLU A 577 -4.54 27.63 13.19
C GLU A 577 -5.01 27.40 11.75
N PRO A 578 -6.17 26.71 11.57
CA PRO A 578 -6.56 26.20 10.26
C PRO A 578 -7.08 27.28 9.30
N ASP A 579 -7.33 28.51 9.73
CA ASP A 579 -7.72 29.60 8.83
C ASP A 579 -6.52 30.17 8.08
N GLY A 580 -5.34 29.98 8.64
CA GLY A 580 -4.08 30.45 8.08
C GLY A 580 -3.88 31.95 8.22
N VAL A 581 -2.64 32.37 8.05
CA VAL A 581 -2.24 33.77 8.08
C VAL A 581 -1.48 34.13 6.80
N GLU A 582 -1.77 35.28 6.23
CA GLU A 582 -0.98 35.82 5.11
C GLU A 582 0.33 36.39 5.67
N VAL A 583 1.44 35.94 5.11
CA VAL A 583 2.78 36.36 5.54
C VAL A 583 3.42 37.30 4.53
N LYS A 584 4.27 38.19 5.02
CA LYS A 584 5.09 39.06 4.15
C LYS A 584 6.08 38.22 3.35
N PHE A 585 6.27 38.57 2.10
CA PHE A 585 7.21 37.91 1.22
C PHE A 585 7.94 38.90 0.32
N GLU A 586 9.10 38.48 -0.19
CA GLU A 586 9.89 39.20 -1.20
C GLU A 586 10.03 38.30 -2.43
N VAL A 587 9.84 38.86 -3.63
CA VAL A 587 10.13 38.17 -4.90
C VAL A 587 11.32 38.84 -5.55
N LYS A 588 12.38 38.06 -5.73
CA LYS A 588 13.62 38.53 -6.38
C LYS A 588 14.28 37.39 -7.14
N ASP A 589 14.78 37.67 -8.34
CA ASP A 589 15.56 36.75 -9.18
C ASP A 589 14.86 35.37 -9.36
N GLY A 590 13.53 35.37 -9.61
CA GLY A 590 12.74 34.17 -9.81
C GLY A 590 12.55 33.33 -8.53
N ARG A 591 12.71 33.93 -7.35
CA ARG A 591 12.58 33.26 -6.04
C ARG A 591 11.61 34.04 -5.15
N VAL A 592 10.90 33.32 -4.30
CA VAL A 592 10.10 33.92 -3.23
C VAL A 592 10.72 33.61 -1.88
N LYS A 593 10.88 34.64 -1.06
CA LYS A 593 11.42 34.52 0.31
C LYS A 593 10.38 34.95 1.33
N PHE A 594 10.23 34.14 2.36
CA PHE A 594 9.34 34.46 3.49
C PHE A 594 9.73 33.69 4.74
N ASP A 595 9.28 34.19 5.89
CA ASP A 595 9.41 33.51 7.18
C ASP A 595 8.14 32.67 7.43
N VAL A 596 8.35 31.43 7.90
CA VAL A 596 7.26 30.56 8.33
C VAL A 596 7.00 30.84 9.82
N PRO A 597 5.77 31.21 10.19
CA PRO A 597 5.40 31.38 11.59
C PRO A 597 5.69 30.12 12.42
N LYS A 598 5.86 30.30 13.72
CA LYS A 598 6.00 29.20 14.68
C LYS A 598 4.86 28.18 14.48
N PHE A 599 5.20 26.89 14.45
CA PHE A 599 4.22 25.80 14.32
C PHE A 599 4.62 24.61 15.20
N LEU A 600 3.63 23.80 15.57
CA LEU A 600 3.87 22.68 16.47
C LEU A 600 4.49 21.47 15.76
N VAL A 601 3.72 20.82 14.89
CA VAL A 601 4.18 19.62 14.16
C VAL A 601 4.03 19.77 12.65
N TYR A 602 2.98 20.42 12.18
CA TYR A 602 2.70 20.54 10.76
C TYR A 602 2.32 21.97 10.35
N ALA A 603 2.92 22.42 9.28
CA ALA A 603 2.53 23.66 8.61
C ALA A 603 2.53 23.47 7.10
N ILE A 604 1.57 24.10 6.44
CA ILE A 604 1.58 24.29 4.99
C ILE A 604 1.79 25.77 4.66
N ALA A 605 2.60 26.06 3.63
CA ALA A 605 2.70 27.38 3.07
C ALA A 605 2.23 27.34 1.62
N ARG A 606 1.14 28.03 1.32
CA ARG A 606 0.53 28.14 0.01
C ARG A 606 1.15 29.33 -0.72
N VAL A 607 1.96 29.07 -1.73
CA VAL A 607 2.51 30.09 -2.63
C VAL A 607 1.54 30.23 -3.79
N VAL A 608 0.60 31.18 -3.70
CA VAL A 608 -0.43 31.42 -4.72
C VAL A 608 0.17 32.24 -5.87
N LEU A 609 0.04 31.72 -7.09
CA LEU A 609 0.67 32.26 -8.30
C LEU A 609 -0.32 33.05 -9.16
#